data_cac0d091cbaa4804a6b2def383d3a037
#
_entry.id   cac0d091cbaa4804a6b2def383d3a037
#
_cell.length_a   1.000
_cell.length_b   1.000
_cell.length_c   1.000
_cell.angle_alpha   90.00
_cell.angle_beta   90.00
_cell.angle_gamma   90.00
#
_symmetry.space_group_name_H-M   'P 1'
#
loop_
_entity.id
_entity.type
_entity.pdbx_description
1 polymer ?
#
loop_
_entity_poly.entity_id
_entity_poly.type
_entity_poly.pdbx_seq_one_letter_code
_entity_poly.pdbx_strand_id
1 'polypeptide(L)'
;MVRRITLTLSILFCSTQLSFADESFADEDFAHKDFADEEYGIIGGSITYGESVFSTKGSPQFGATPNLFYSGPKGFIDGSLANWQLLPYVGLSGNWRFAEVSDTFVDLPNGIQDRDGNGELGITLGTVGARLTYLHDVTSEHNGYEVQLHLGRTLETWTQLFTITPYLEIDYRDKKLSNHLYGISNTEASSSGLSQFNSGSTFVYQAGLIGLYEFTPTWIGIARADLIHHDSNSDLIQRDLGWSFELGVTYRFAGL
;
A
#
# COMPACT_ATOMS: atom_id res chain seq x y z
N MET A 1 -19.84 -26.48 18.12
CA MET A 1 -21.06 -25.85 17.58
C MET A 1 -20.65 -24.46 17.09
N VAL A 2 -20.11 -24.38 15.84
CA VAL A 2 -19.50 -23.17 15.26
C VAL A 2 -20.57 -22.45 14.47
N ARG A 3 -20.94 -21.24 14.88
CA ARG A 3 -21.84 -20.36 14.14
C ARG A 3 -21.05 -19.69 13.00
N ARG A 4 -21.30 -20.13 11.77
CA ARG A 4 -20.88 -19.41 10.57
C ARG A 4 -21.71 -18.13 10.45
N ILE A 5 -21.04 -16.99 10.55
CA ILE A 5 -21.61 -15.69 10.20
C ILE A 5 -21.37 -15.51 8.70
N THR A 6 -22.42 -15.68 7.92
CA THR A 6 -22.40 -15.39 6.49
C THR A 6 -22.66 -13.89 6.33
N LEU A 7 -21.61 -13.13 6.00
CA LEU A 7 -21.73 -11.73 5.66
C LEU A 7 -22.17 -11.63 4.20
N THR A 8 -23.46 -11.36 3.96
CA THR A 8 -24.00 -11.13 2.61
C THR A 8 -23.75 -9.66 2.25
N LEU A 9 -22.75 -9.41 1.43
CA LEU A 9 -22.48 -8.08 0.86
C LEU A 9 -23.49 -7.83 -0.28
N SER A 10 -24.57 -7.12 0.01
CA SER A 10 -25.51 -6.66 -1.01
C SER A 10 -24.94 -5.44 -1.72
N ILE A 11 -24.38 -5.65 -2.91
CA ILE A 11 -23.99 -4.55 -3.81
C ILE A 11 -25.28 -3.96 -4.39
N LEU A 12 -25.70 -2.82 -3.88
CA LEU A 12 -26.78 -2.02 -4.44
C LEU A 12 -26.24 -1.29 -5.67
N PHE A 13 -26.52 -1.83 -6.86
CA PHE A 13 -26.36 -1.10 -8.12
C PHE A 13 -27.43 -0.01 -8.18
N CYS A 14 -27.05 1.22 -7.80
CA CYS A 14 -27.86 2.40 -8.06
C CYS A 14 -27.60 2.86 -9.50
N SER A 15 -28.43 2.42 -10.43
CA SER A 15 -28.45 2.94 -11.78
C SER A 15 -29.09 4.34 -11.77
N THR A 16 -28.27 5.37 -11.63
CA THR A 16 -28.72 6.74 -11.92
C THR A 16 -28.62 6.97 -13.42
N GLN A 17 -29.77 7.09 -14.06
CA GLN A 17 -29.88 7.62 -15.41
C GLN A 17 -29.38 9.07 -15.41
N LEU A 18 -28.31 9.33 -16.17
CA LEU A 18 -27.88 10.68 -16.49
C LEU A 18 -28.90 11.29 -17.48
N SER A 19 -29.83 12.08 -16.98
CA SER A 19 -30.58 13.02 -17.82
C SER A 19 -29.69 14.26 -18.02
N PHE A 20 -29.31 14.50 -19.26
CA PHE A 20 -28.74 15.79 -19.66
C PHE A 20 -29.85 16.84 -19.54
N ALA A 21 -29.74 17.73 -18.56
CA ALA A 21 -30.45 18.98 -18.55
C ALA A 21 -29.41 20.09 -18.67
N ASP A 22 -29.58 20.82 -19.73
CA ASP A 22 -28.85 22.01 -20.18
C ASP A 22 -29.09 23.20 -19.23
N GLU A 23 -28.17 24.17 -19.28
CA GLU A 23 -28.22 25.56 -18.84
C GLU A 23 -27.73 25.98 -17.45
N SER A 24 -26.62 26.67 -17.52
CA SER A 24 -26.26 27.91 -16.82
C SER A 24 -26.13 27.88 -15.30
N PHE A 25 -24.97 27.50 -14.84
CA PHE A 25 -24.23 28.22 -13.82
C PHE A 25 -22.78 28.41 -14.28
N ALA A 26 -22.62 29.41 -15.16
CA ALA A 26 -21.34 30.08 -15.28
C ALA A 26 -21.27 31.02 -14.07
N ASP A 27 -20.39 30.69 -13.14
CA ASP A 27 -19.47 31.66 -12.55
C ASP A 27 -18.58 30.97 -11.52
N GLU A 28 -17.32 31.36 -11.64
CA GLU A 28 -16.21 31.23 -10.69
C GLU A 28 -15.51 29.85 -10.57
N ASP A 29 -14.46 29.72 -11.36
CA ASP A 29 -13.09 29.26 -11.05
C ASP A 29 -12.88 28.41 -9.78
N PHE A 30 -13.58 27.32 -9.62
CA PHE A 30 -13.00 26.15 -9.00
C PHE A 30 -12.28 25.36 -10.08
N ALA A 31 -11.14 25.90 -10.52
CA ALA A 31 -10.17 25.11 -11.24
C ALA A 31 -9.85 23.91 -10.33
N HIS A 32 -10.42 22.75 -10.66
CA HIS A 32 -9.84 21.50 -10.27
C HIS A 32 -8.40 21.55 -10.79
N LYS A 33 -7.46 21.90 -9.93
CA LYS A 33 -6.06 21.59 -10.17
C LYS A 33 -6.01 20.09 -10.19
N ASP A 34 -6.17 19.53 -11.38
CA ASP A 34 -5.88 18.14 -11.62
C ASP A 34 -4.37 17.99 -11.35
N PHE A 35 -4.02 17.43 -10.20
CA PHE A 35 -2.64 17.08 -9.86
C PHE A 35 -1.99 16.16 -10.91
N ALA A 36 -2.75 15.73 -11.90
CA ALA A 36 -2.26 14.95 -13.05
C ALA A 36 -1.46 15.79 -14.05
N ASP A 37 -1.64 17.11 -14.09
CA ASP A 37 -0.98 17.99 -15.07
C ASP A 37 0.19 18.79 -14.48
N GLU A 38 0.32 18.91 -13.17
CA GLU A 38 1.47 19.55 -12.52
C GLU A 38 2.46 18.48 -12.05
N GLU A 39 3.73 18.60 -12.47
CA GLU A 39 4.80 17.80 -11.89
C GLU A 39 4.90 18.10 -10.39
N TYR A 40 4.84 17.06 -9.58
CA TYR A 40 4.91 17.17 -8.12
C TYR A 40 5.78 16.06 -7.56
N GLY A 41 6.72 16.41 -6.71
CA GLY A 41 7.58 15.41 -6.09
C GLY A 41 8.00 15.81 -4.68
N ILE A 42 8.08 14.82 -3.81
CA ILE A 42 8.61 14.96 -2.45
C ILE A 42 9.62 13.86 -2.15
N ILE A 43 10.64 14.21 -1.39
CA ILE A 43 11.65 13.27 -0.86
C ILE A 43 11.94 13.61 0.60
N GLY A 44 12.06 12.60 1.44
CA GLY A 44 12.32 12.80 2.86
C GLY A 44 12.38 11.51 3.65
N GLY A 45 12.08 11.61 4.92
CA GLY A 45 12.07 10.47 5.83
C GLY A 45 11.10 10.66 6.98
N SER A 46 10.69 9.54 7.53
CA SER A 46 9.76 9.46 8.65
C SER A 46 10.23 8.47 9.70
N ILE A 47 9.73 8.67 10.90
CA ILE A 47 9.77 7.68 11.97
C ILE A 47 8.42 6.96 11.96
N THR A 48 8.45 5.65 11.98
CA THR A 48 7.28 4.79 12.09
C THR A 48 7.16 4.19 13.48
N TYR A 49 5.93 3.96 13.91
CA TYR A 49 5.59 3.29 15.16
C TYR A 49 4.37 2.40 14.91
N GLY A 50 4.49 1.10 15.12
CA GLY A 50 3.40 0.20 14.78
C GLY A 50 3.63 -1.25 15.19
N GLU A 51 2.66 -2.07 14.89
CA GLU A 51 2.68 -3.52 15.11
C GLU A 51 2.38 -4.26 13.80
N SER A 52 3.31 -5.11 13.38
CA SER A 52 3.10 -6.02 12.26
C SER A 52 2.19 -7.18 12.64
N VAL A 53 1.44 -7.71 11.67
CA VAL A 53 0.64 -8.94 11.83
C VAL A 53 1.50 -10.17 12.20
N PHE A 54 2.79 -10.15 11.89
CA PHE A 54 3.74 -11.22 12.17
C PHE A 54 4.39 -11.13 13.57
N SER A 55 4.21 -10.02 14.30
CA SER A 55 4.89 -9.80 15.58
C SER A 55 4.29 -10.63 16.71
N THR A 56 5.16 -11.39 17.41
CA THR A 56 4.78 -12.17 18.61
C THR A 56 4.61 -11.32 19.86
N LYS A 57 5.33 -10.19 19.94
CA LYS A 57 5.23 -9.28 21.08
C LYS A 57 4.10 -8.30 20.86
N GLY A 58 3.25 -8.16 21.86
CA GLY A 58 2.20 -7.14 21.89
C GLY A 58 2.73 -5.74 22.20
N SER A 59 3.93 -5.39 21.69
CA SER A 59 4.54 -4.08 21.86
C SER A 59 4.91 -3.50 20.50
N PRO A 60 4.41 -2.31 20.18
CA PRO A 60 4.75 -1.61 18.95
C PRO A 60 6.24 -1.35 18.84
N GLN A 61 6.75 -1.36 17.63
CA GLN A 61 8.16 -1.12 17.31
C GLN A 61 8.33 0.22 16.61
N PHE A 62 9.53 0.79 16.78
CA PHE A 62 9.94 1.96 16.04
C PHE A 62 10.74 1.55 14.80
N GLY A 63 10.50 2.25 13.70
CA GLY A 63 11.23 2.13 12.46
C GLY A 63 11.52 3.48 11.84
N ALA A 64 12.24 3.47 10.74
CA ALA A 64 12.45 4.62 9.89
C ALA A 64 12.12 4.26 8.45
N THR A 65 11.38 5.13 7.77
CA THR A 65 10.93 4.91 6.39
C THR A 65 11.37 6.08 5.51
N PRO A 66 12.00 5.81 4.37
CA PRO A 66 12.22 6.85 3.37
C PRO A 66 10.88 7.20 2.69
N ASN A 67 10.63 8.47 2.49
CA ASN A 67 9.49 8.98 1.75
C ASN A 67 9.95 9.44 0.37
N LEU A 68 9.41 8.84 -0.67
CA LEU A 68 9.63 9.22 -2.05
C LEU A 68 8.30 9.16 -2.78
N PHE A 69 7.88 10.31 -3.29
CA PHE A 69 6.71 10.41 -4.15
C PHE A 69 7.01 11.35 -5.31
N TYR A 70 6.57 10.96 -6.48
CA TYR A 70 6.60 11.80 -7.67
C TYR A 70 5.36 11.50 -8.52
N SER A 71 4.75 12.51 -9.08
CA SER A 71 3.70 12.40 -10.10
C SER A 71 3.97 13.40 -11.21
N GLY A 72 3.88 12.96 -12.45
CA GLY A 72 4.13 13.80 -13.61
C GLY A 72 3.66 13.13 -14.92
N PRO A 73 3.81 13.81 -16.05
CA PRO A 73 3.23 13.39 -17.34
C PRO A 73 3.83 12.09 -17.90
N LYS A 74 4.98 11.65 -17.40
CA LYS A 74 5.65 10.42 -17.84
C LYS A 74 5.47 9.24 -16.89
N GLY A 75 4.69 9.40 -15.83
CA GLY A 75 4.46 8.37 -14.83
C GLY A 75 4.56 8.87 -13.40
N PHE A 76 4.73 7.96 -12.48
CA PHE A 76 4.80 8.28 -11.05
C PHE A 76 5.76 7.38 -10.28
N ILE A 77 6.16 7.83 -9.10
CA ILE A 77 6.83 7.05 -8.06
C ILE A 77 5.97 7.17 -6.79
N ASP A 78 5.66 6.04 -6.18
CA ASP A 78 4.90 5.95 -4.94
C ASP A 78 5.58 4.97 -3.99
N GLY A 79 6.42 5.50 -3.11
CA GLY A 79 7.31 4.69 -2.27
C GLY A 79 8.30 3.88 -3.09
N SER A 80 8.17 2.56 -3.07
CA SER A 80 9.01 1.62 -3.82
C SER A 80 8.51 1.29 -5.22
N LEU A 81 7.27 1.67 -5.54
CA LEU A 81 6.66 1.47 -6.85
C LEU A 81 7.02 2.64 -7.78
N ALA A 82 7.66 2.34 -8.90
CA ALA A 82 7.89 3.28 -9.99
C ALA A 82 7.10 2.84 -11.23
N ASN A 83 6.40 3.77 -11.86
CA ASN A 83 5.63 3.54 -13.07
C ASN A 83 6.08 4.49 -14.18
N TRP A 84 6.37 3.94 -15.35
CA TRP A 84 6.66 4.69 -16.58
C TRP A 84 5.50 4.55 -17.56
N GLN A 85 4.81 5.65 -17.81
CA GLN A 85 3.63 5.67 -18.68
C GLN A 85 4.02 5.50 -20.16
N LEU A 86 3.45 4.50 -20.81
CA LEU A 86 3.65 4.20 -22.23
C LEU A 86 2.49 4.71 -23.08
N LEU A 87 1.27 4.58 -22.56
CA LEU A 87 0.01 5.02 -23.17
C LEU A 87 -0.81 5.72 -22.09
N PRO A 88 -1.84 6.51 -22.44
CA PRO A 88 -2.76 7.03 -21.44
C PRO A 88 -3.26 5.93 -20.51
N TYR A 89 -3.03 6.09 -19.21
CA TYR A 89 -3.42 5.14 -18.15
C TYR A 89 -2.77 3.74 -18.23
N VAL A 90 -1.73 3.53 -19.04
CA VAL A 90 -1.01 2.24 -19.10
C VAL A 90 0.49 2.50 -19.00
N GLY A 91 1.14 1.86 -18.04
CA GLY A 91 2.58 2.00 -17.85
C GLY A 91 3.28 0.71 -17.47
N LEU A 92 4.59 0.68 -17.68
CA LEU A 92 5.48 -0.33 -17.12
C LEU A 92 5.82 0.04 -15.70
N SER A 93 5.83 -0.95 -14.82
CA SER A 93 6.10 -0.75 -13.39
C SER A 93 7.27 -1.60 -12.92
N GLY A 94 8.05 -1.01 -12.03
CA GLY A 94 9.04 -1.69 -11.22
C GLY A 94 8.77 -1.44 -9.75
N ASN A 95 8.95 -2.43 -8.92
CA ASN A 95 8.76 -2.34 -7.49
C ASN A 95 9.89 -3.05 -6.75
N TRP A 96 10.27 -2.53 -5.62
CA TRP A 96 11.11 -3.24 -4.66
C TRP A 96 10.29 -3.60 -3.43
N ARG A 97 9.99 -4.89 -3.27
CA ARG A 97 9.34 -5.41 -2.06
C ARG A 97 10.36 -5.56 -0.96
N PHE A 98 10.19 -4.82 0.11
CA PHE A 98 11.00 -5.00 1.31
C PHE A 98 10.59 -6.27 2.06
N ALA A 99 11.52 -6.81 2.86
CA ALA A 99 11.27 -7.98 3.70
C ALA A 99 10.12 -7.71 4.70
N GLU A 100 8.98 -8.37 4.50
CA GLU A 100 7.82 -8.25 5.40
C GLU A 100 7.98 -9.15 6.64
N VAL A 101 8.67 -10.27 6.49
CA VAL A 101 8.91 -11.29 7.53
C VAL A 101 10.40 -11.33 7.78
N SER A 102 10.89 -10.53 8.72
CA SER A 102 12.30 -10.47 9.10
C SER A 102 12.44 -10.09 10.57
N ASP A 103 13.33 -10.76 11.29
CA ASP A 103 13.62 -10.50 12.70
C ASP A 103 14.27 -9.12 12.94
N THR A 104 14.81 -8.51 11.88
CA THR A 104 15.33 -7.14 11.90
C THR A 104 14.22 -6.10 12.10
N PHE A 105 13.03 -6.38 11.58
CA PHE A 105 11.90 -5.42 11.56
C PHE A 105 10.70 -5.85 12.41
N VAL A 106 10.61 -7.15 12.75
CA VAL A 106 9.46 -7.73 13.44
C VAL A 106 9.95 -8.75 14.47
N ASP A 107 9.35 -8.81 15.63
CA ASP A 107 9.61 -9.89 16.59
C ASP A 107 8.97 -11.21 16.11
N LEU A 108 9.68 -11.96 15.29
CA LEU A 108 9.22 -13.25 14.78
C LEU A 108 9.21 -14.35 15.85
N PRO A 109 8.39 -15.40 15.67
CA PRO A 109 8.50 -16.62 16.47
C PRO A 109 9.91 -17.24 16.33
N ASN A 110 10.52 -17.64 17.44
CA ASN A 110 11.83 -18.26 17.41
C ASN A 110 11.85 -19.48 16.46
N GLY A 111 12.87 -19.58 15.61
CA GLY A 111 13.04 -20.67 14.67
C GLY A 111 12.37 -20.47 13.30
N ILE A 112 11.70 -19.36 13.09
CA ILE A 112 11.25 -18.90 11.79
C ILE A 112 12.40 -18.16 11.11
N GLN A 113 12.61 -18.44 9.81
CA GLN A 113 13.63 -17.79 9.01
C GLN A 113 13.10 -16.48 8.40
N ASP A 114 13.99 -15.53 8.21
CA ASP A 114 13.69 -14.32 7.46
C ASP A 114 13.28 -14.64 6.01
N ARG A 115 12.44 -13.78 5.45
CA ARG A 115 12.08 -13.80 4.04
C ARG A 115 12.70 -12.58 3.37
N ASP A 116 13.57 -12.83 2.40
CA ASP A 116 14.25 -11.75 1.70
C ASP A 116 13.29 -10.90 0.87
N GLY A 117 13.65 -9.64 0.71
CA GLY A 117 12.96 -8.75 -0.22
C GLY A 117 13.30 -9.11 -1.67
N ASN A 118 12.48 -8.65 -2.62
CA ASN A 118 12.65 -9.00 -4.02
C ASN A 118 12.35 -7.81 -4.96
N GLY A 119 12.91 -7.87 -6.15
CA GLY A 119 12.60 -6.95 -7.25
C GLY A 119 11.46 -7.50 -8.10
N GLU A 120 10.53 -6.65 -8.47
CA GLU A 120 9.35 -7.00 -9.24
C GLU A 120 9.24 -6.10 -10.48
N LEU A 121 8.77 -6.66 -11.58
CA LEU A 121 8.40 -5.92 -12.79
C LEU A 121 6.96 -6.24 -13.18
N GLY A 122 6.29 -5.27 -13.79
CA GLY A 122 4.89 -5.44 -14.15
C GLY A 122 4.28 -4.31 -14.95
N ILE A 123 2.97 -4.23 -14.87
CA ILE A 123 2.17 -3.26 -15.61
C ILE A 123 1.17 -2.62 -14.65
N THR A 124 1.04 -1.30 -14.76
CA THR A 124 -0.01 -0.54 -14.07
C THR A 124 -1.02 0.02 -15.06
N LEU A 125 -2.29 -0.13 -14.70
CA LEU A 125 -3.43 0.49 -15.37
C LEU A 125 -4.03 1.55 -14.43
N GLY A 126 -4.18 2.79 -14.89
CA GLY A 126 -4.76 3.88 -14.11
C GLY A 126 -3.78 5.01 -13.81
N THR A 127 -4.01 5.71 -12.70
CA THR A 127 -3.23 6.85 -12.23
C THR A 127 -2.64 6.56 -10.84
N VAL A 128 -1.83 7.46 -10.31
CA VAL A 128 -1.27 7.28 -8.95
C VAL A 128 -2.35 7.06 -7.88
N GLY A 129 -3.49 7.74 -7.98
CA GLY A 129 -4.57 7.66 -6.98
C GLY A 129 -5.61 6.55 -7.23
N ALA A 130 -5.70 6.02 -8.47
CA ALA A 130 -6.62 4.93 -8.79
C ALA A 130 -5.96 4.01 -9.81
N ARG A 131 -5.45 2.86 -9.34
CA ARG A 131 -4.65 1.97 -10.18
C ARG A 131 -4.89 0.50 -9.90
N LEU A 132 -4.74 -0.30 -10.94
CA LEU A 132 -4.59 -1.75 -10.88
C LEU A 132 -3.17 -2.08 -11.37
N THR A 133 -2.37 -2.72 -10.53
CA THR A 133 -0.97 -3.05 -10.83
C THR A 133 -0.77 -4.55 -10.75
N TYR A 134 -0.21 -5.15 -11.79
CA TYR A 134 0.31 -6.52 -11.80
C TYR A 134 1.83 -6.46 -11.64
N LEU A 135 2.39 -7.21 -10.70
CA LEU A 135 3.81 -7.30 -10.39
C LEU A 135 4.25 -8.77 -10.35
N HIS A 136 5.37 -9.09 -10.97
CA HIS A 136 5.96 -10.43 -10.96
C HIS A 136 7.40 -10.36 -10.48
N ASP A 137 7.80 -11.29 -9.61
CA ASP A 137 9.18 -11.42 -9.12
C ASP A 137 10.14 -11.72 -10.28
N VAL A 138 11.14 -10.85 -10.44
CA VAL A 138 12.20 -11.00 -11.47
C VAL A 138 13.56 -11.33 -10.87
N THR A 139 13.66 -11.37 -9.56
CA THR A 139 14.88 -11.72 -8.81
C THR A 139 14.95 -13.21 -8.47
N SER A 140 13.89 -13.97 -8.75
CA SER A 140 13.76 -15.40 -8.50
C SER A 140 13.72 -15.78 -7.03
N GLU A 141 13.30 -14.86 -6.15
CA GLU A 141 13.14 -15.13 -4.73
C GLU A 141 11.99 -16.11 -4.47
N HIS A 142 10.83 -15.83 -5.06
CA HIS A 142 9.66 -16.70 -4.94
C HIS A 142 9.03 -17.09 -6.30
N ASN A 143 9.38 -16.38 -7.39
CA ASN A 143 8.83 -16.58 -8.74
C ASN A 143 7.29 -16.52 -8.79
N GLY A 144 6.67 -15.75 -7.91
CA GLY A 144 5.24 -15.51 -7.83
C GLY A 144 4.86 -14.12 -8.35
N TYR A 145 3.59 -13.77 -8.20
CA TYR A 145 3.08 -12.48 -8.61
C TYR A 145 2.04 -11.92 -7.62
N GLU A 146 1.82 -10.62 -7.72
CA GLU A 146 0.80 -9.88 -6.99
C GLU A 146 -0.04 -9.05 -7.96
N VAL A 147 -1.32 -8.89 -7.64
CA VAL A 147 -2.20 -7.92 -8.28
C VAL A 147 -2.72 -6.98 -7.22
N GLN A 148 -2.41 -5.70 -7.35
CA GLN A 148 -2.76 -4.64 -6.39
C GLN A 148 -3.85 -3.75 -6.98
N LEU A 149 -4.92 -3.52 -6.25
CA LEU A 149 -5.92 -2.48 -6.51
C LEU A 149 -5.75 -1.39 -5.47
N HIS A 150 -5.31 -0.23 -5.88
CA HIS A 150 -5.15 0.95 -5.02
C HIS A 150 -6.16 2.03 -5.40
N LEU A 151 -6.85 2.57 -4.39
CA LEU A 151 -7.83 3.65 -4.52
C LEU A 151 -7.57 4.69 -3.43
N GLY A 152 -7.09 5.85 -3.81
CA GLY A 152 -6.87 6.99 -2.91
C GLY A 152 -7.36 8.29 -3.55
N ARG A 153 -7.78 9.23 -2.72
CA ARG A 153 -8.20 10.55 -3.18
C ARG A 153 -7.76 11.62 -2.21
N THR A 154 -7.00 12.58 -2.70
CA THR A 154 -6.64 13.76 -1.93
C THR A 154 -7.84 14.68 -1.76
N LEU A 155 -8.08 15.08 -0.53
CA LEU A 155 -9.12 16.01 -0.12
C LEU A 155 -8.43 17.28 0.39
N GLU A 156 -8.81 18.41 -0.16
CA GLU A 156 -8.44 19.71 0.39
C GLU A 156 -9.23 19.97 1.68
N THR A 157 -8.56 20.54 2.66
CA THR A 157 -9.23 20.96 3.91
C THR A 157 -9.54 22.45 3.86
N TRP A 158 -10.15 22.96 4.94
CA TRP A 158 -10.45 24.40 5.07
C TRP A 158 -9.20 25.31 5.08
N THR A 159 -8.01 24.73 5.22
CA THR A 159 -6.73 25.45 5.07
C THR A 159 -6.03 24.90 3.83
N GLN A 160 -5.57 25.78 2.95
CA GLN A 160 -4.80 25.38 1.76
C GLN A 160 -3.45 24.75 2.11
N LEU A 161 -3.04 24.81 3.39
CA LEU A 161 -1.78 24.27 3.87
C LEU A 161 -1.86 22.79 4.29
N PHE A 162 -3.05 22.23 4.40
CA PHE A 162 -3.25 20.86 4.88
C PHE A 162 -4.14 20.07 3.93
N THR A 163 -3.65 18.94 3.49
CA THR A 163 -4.40 17.98 2.68
C THR A 163 -4.48 16.61 3.37
N ILE A 164 -5.55 15.89 3.10
CA ILE A 164 -5.78 14.53 3.62
C ILE A 164 -6.07 13.60 2.45
N THR A 165 -5.38 12.47 2.41
CA THR A 165 -5.59 11.43 1.39
C THR A 165 -5.98 10.13 2.07
N PRO A 166 -7.28 9.82 2.24
CA PRO A 166 -7.72 8.47 2.54
C PRO A 166 -7.44 7.55 1.36
N TYR A 167 -7.06 6.30 1.66
CA TYR A 167 -6.87 5.28 0.63
C TYR A 167 -7.27 3.89 1.11
N LEU A 168 -7.54 3.03 0.14
CA LEU A 168 -7.77 1.60 0.29
C LEU A 168 -6.89 0.86 -0.71
N GLU A 169 -6.35 -0.28 -0.28
CA GLU A 169 -5.60 -1.18 -1.14
C GLU A 169 -6.04 -2.62 -0.90
N ILE A 170 -6.14 -3.38 -1.97
CA ILE A 170 -6.46 -4.80 -1.94
C ILE A 170 -5.45 -5.51 -2.83
N ASP A 171 -4.67 -6.42 -2.23
CA ASP A 171 -3.66 -7.18 -2.93
C ASP A 171 -4.07 -8.64 -3.01
N TYR A 172 -4.04 -9.17 -4.21
CA TYR A 172 -4.10 -10.61 -4.44
C TYR A 172 -2.69 -11.13 -4.64
N ARG A 173 -2.23 -11.98 -3.73
CA ARG A 173 -0.94 -12.66 -3.76
C ARG A 173 -1.13 -14.09 -4.26
N ASP A 174 -0.40 -14.48 -5.30
CA ASP A 174 -0.47 -15.84 -5.81
C ASP A 174 0.09 -16.86 -4.80
N LYS A 175 -0.09 -18.13 -5.08
CA LYS A 175 0.36 -19.22 -4.20
C LYS A 175 1.86 -19.18 -3.88
N LYS A 176 2.72 -18.79 -4.85
CA LYS A 176 4.16 -18.82 -4.66
C LYS A 176 4.61 -17.69 -3.73
N LEU A 177 4.15 -16.47 -3.97
CA LEU A 177 4.40 -15.33 -3.09
C LEU A 177 3.79 -15.58 -1.70
N SER A 178 2.55 -16.05 -1.64
CA SER A 178 1.90 -16.37 -0.36
C SER A 178 2.64 -17.45 0.42
N ASN A 179 3.15 -18.49 -0.26
CA ASN A 179 3.91 -19.53 0.42
C ASN A 179 5.30 -19.06 0.86
N HIS A 180 5.93 -18.12 0.13
CA HIS A 180 7.16 -17.47 0.55
C HIS A 180 6.94 -16.70 1.86
N LEU A 181 5.86 -15.91 1.96
CA LEU A 181 5.60 -15.05 3.12
C LEU A 181 4.98 -15.80 4.31
N TYR A 182 4.03 -16.70 4.06
CA TYR A 182 3.22 -17.33 5.12
C TYR A 182 3.52 -18.81 5.33
N GLY A 183 4.32 -19.43 4.46
CA GLY A 183 4.68 -20.84 4.56
C GLY A 183 5.52 -21.12 5.81
N ILE A 184 5.31 -22.30 6.41
CA ILE A 184 6.12 -22.82 7.52
C ILE A 184 6.65 -24.19 7.07
N SER A 185 7.95 -24.28 6.85
CA SER A 185 8.61 -25.52 6.46
C SER A 185 8.65 -26.52 7.63
N ASN A 186 8.94 -27.80 7.33
CA ASN A 186 9.13 -28.82 8.37
C ASN A 186 10.24 -28.45 9.37
N THR A 187 11.31 -27.81 8.89
CA THR A 187 12.44 -27.39 9.73
C THR A 187 12.01 -26.26 10.67
N GLU A 188 11.33 -25.26 10.15
CA GLU A 188 10.80 -24.15 10.94
C GLU A 188 9.74 -24.61 11.94
N ALA A 189 8.83 -25.51 11.54
CA ALA A 189 7.85 -26.10 12.43
C ALA A 189 8.49 -26.84 13.61
N SER A 190 9.55 -27.61 13.35
CA SER A 190 10.30 -28.34 14.39
C SER A 190 11.04 -27.39 15.33
N SER A 191 11.51 -26.25 14.83
CA SER A 191 12.31 -25.27 15.61
C SER A 191 11.44 -24.28 16.37
N SER A 192 10.29 -23.89 15.80
CA SER A 192 9.40 -22.87 16.38
C SER A 192 8.27 -23.46 17.25
N GLY A 193 7.93 -24.74 17.03
CA GLY A 193 6.74 -25.36 17.61
C GLY A 193 5.42 -24.95 16.93
N LEU A 194 5.48 -24.18 15.84
CA LEU A 194 4.33 -23.86 15.00
C LEU A 194 3.98 -25.04 14.09
N SER A 195 2.75 -25.06 13.58
CA SER A 195 2.32 -26.10 12.64
C SER A 195 2.94 -25.87 11.26
N GLN A 196 3.39 -26.93 10.59
CA GLN A 196 3.77 -26.84 9.18
C GLN A 196 2.59 -26.27 8.37
N PHE A 197 2.90 -25.32 7.48
CA PHE A 197 1.88 -24.66 6.68
C PHE A 197 2.36 -24.43 5.24
N ASN A 198 1.52 -24.81 4.28
CA ASN A 198 1.70 -24.49 2.86
C ASN A 198 0.57 -23.54 2.46
N SER A 199 0.90 -22.30 2.17
CA SER A 199 -0.07 -21.30 1.79
C SER A 199 -0.67 -21.58 0.41
N GLY A 200 -1.98 -21.28 0.27
CA GLY A 200 -2.60 -21.03 -1.02
C GLY A 200 -2.33 -19.60 -1.47
N SER A 201 -3.21 -19.05 -2.32
CA SER A 201 -3.26 -17.60 -2.57
C SER A 201 -3.85 -16.87 -1.36
N THR A 202 -3.45 -15.61 -1.18
CA THR A 202 -3.84 -14.78 -0.03
C THR A 202 -4.32 -13.43 -0.52
N PHE A 203 -5.32 -12.86 0.15
CA PHE A 203 -5.66 -11.45 0.02
C PHE A 203 -5.08 -10.67 1.17
N VAL A 204 -4.61 -9.45 0.86
CA VAL A 204 -4.23 -8.44 1.86
C VAL A 204 -5.13 -7.24 1.67
N TYR A 205 -5.63 -6.70 2.76
CA TYR A 205 -6.49 -5.52 2.77
C TYR A 205 -5.80 -4.45 3.59
N GLN A 206 -5.63 -3.28 3.00
CA GLN A 206 -5.05 -2.13 3.68
C GLN A 206 -5.99 -0.93 3.57
N ALA A 207 -6.11 -0.18 4.65
CA ALA A 207 -6.78 1.10 4.70
C ALA A 207 -5.87 2.10 5.39
N GLY A 208 -5.72 3.29 4.83
CA GLY A 208 -4.84 4.29 5.41
C GLY A 208 -5.32 5.72 5.18
N LEU A 209 -4.64 6.61 5.87
CA LEU A 209 -4.85 8.03 5.82
C LEU A 209 -3.48 8.73 5.78
N ILE A 210 -3.25 9.55 4.77
CA ILE A 210 -2.06 10.39 4.65
C ILE A 210 -2.46 11.83 4.84
N GLY A 211 -1.80 12.54 5.75
CA GLY A 211 -1.92 13.99 5.95
C GLY A 211 -0.63 14.67 5.53
N LEU A 212 -0.72 15.74 4.74
CA LEU A 212 0.40 16.58 4.37
C LEU A 212 0.14 18.00 4.89
N TYR A 213 1.14 18.58 5.54
CA TYR A 213 1.11 19.95 6.04
C TYR A 213 2.27 20.77 5.49
N GLU A 214 1.98 21.82 4.76
CA GLU A 214 2.97 22.72 4.18
C GLU A 214 3.48 23.72 5.22
N PHE A 215 4.68 23.49 5.79
CA PHE A 215 5.35 24.45 6.66
C PHE A 215 5.85 25.67 5.88
N THR A 216 6.38 25.38 4.68
CA THR A 216 6.83 26.36 3.69
C THR A 216 6.50 25.83 2.29
N PRO A 217 6.67 26.61 1.22
CA PRO A 217 6.47 26.10 -0.15
C PRO A 217 7.31 24.85 -0.50
N THR A 218 8.42 24.61 0.21
CA THR A 218 9.36 23.52 -0.06
C THR A 218 9.43 22.45 1.04
N TRP A 219 9.03 22.75 2.27
CA TRP A 219 9.08 21.81 3.38
C TRP A 219 7.68 21.38 3.80
N ILE A 220 7.45 20.09 3.79
CA ILE A 220 6.15 19.46 4.06
C ILE A 220 6.31 18.46 5.20
N GLY A 221 5.46 18.59 6.21
CA GLY A 221 5.24 17.54 7.20
C GLY A 221 4.35 16.45 6.62
N ILE A 222 4.68 15.20 6.89
CA ILE A 222 3.87 14.04 6.55
C ILE A 222 3.46 13.30 7.81
N ALA A 223 2.19 12.93 7.89
CA ALA A 223 1.64 12.01 8.87
C ALA A 223 0.87 10.92 8.15
N ARG A 224 1.07 9.65 8.53
CA ARG A 224 0.36 8.52 7.94
C ARG A 224 -0.13 7.59 9.04
N ALA A 225 -1.30 7.01 8.84
CA ALA A 225 -1.87 5.99 9.70
C ALA A 225 -2.43 4.86 8.82
N ASP A 226 -2.06 3.63 9.13
CA ASP A 226 -2.43 2.45 8.34
C ASP A 226 -2.99 1.34 9.21
N LEU A 227 -3.93 0.61 8.64
CA LEU A 227 -4.44 -0.65 9.13
C LEU A 227 -4.27 -1.69 8.02
N ILE A 228 -3.75 -2.87 8.38
CA ILE A 228 -3.51 -3.95 7.43
C ILE A 228 -4.03 -5.28 7.98
N HIS A 229 -4.70 -6.04 7.13
CA HIS A 229 -5.20 -7.39 7.44
C HIS A 229 -4.76 -8.36 6.35
N HIS A 230 -4.21 -9.51 6.76
CA HIS A 230 -3.81 -10.59 5.86
C HIS A 230 -4.77 -11.77 6.02
N ASP A 231 -5.49 -12.14 4.96
CA ASP A 231 -6.42 -13.28 4.95
C ASP A 231 -5.63 -14.60 4.77
N SER A 232 -4.93 -15.00 5.82
CA SER A 232 -4.14 -16.23 5.87
C SER A 232 -4.38 -16.97 7.18
N ASN A 233 -4.45 -18.31 7.09
CA ASN A 233 -4.57 -19.20 8.27
C ASN A 233 -3.21 -19.71 8.76
N SER A 234 -2.11 -19.07 8.39
CA SER A 234 -0.77 -19.43 8.86
C SER A 234 -0.60 -19.07 10.32
N ASP A 235 0.02 -19.96 11.09
CA ASP A 235 0.43 -19.68 12.47
C ASP A 235 1.50 -18.55 12.56
N LEU A 236 2.07 -18.10 11.43
CA LEU A 236 2.91 -16.89 11.38
C LEU A 236 2.11 -15.60 11.58
N ILE A 237 0.81 -15.61 11.28
CA ILE A 237 -0.07 -14.47 11.55
C ILE A 237 -0.42 -14.48 13.04
N GLN A 238 0.25 -13.65 13.78
CA GLN A 238 0.13 -13.56 15.25
C GLN A 238 -1.03 -12.66 15.70
N ARG A 239 -1.58 -11.88 14.78
CA ARG A 239 -2.73 -10.98 15.03
C ARG A 239 -3.54 -10.71 13.76
N ASP A 240 -4.82 -10.50 13.93
CA ASP A 240 -5.75 -10.28 12.81
C ASP A 240 -5.52 -8.93 12.12
N LEU A 241 -5.03 -7.92 12.85
CA LEU A 241 -4.86 -6.56 12.37
C LEU A 241 -3.49 -6.01 12.77
N GLY A 242 -2.69 -5.65 11.78
CA GLY A 242 -1.52 -4.81 11.93
C GLY A 242 -1.90 -3.33 11.83
N TRP A 243 -1.11 -2.47 12.44
CA TRP A 243 -1.30 -1.04 12.35
C TRP A 243 0.05 -0.31 12.39
N SER A 244 0.09 0.84 11.76
CA SER A 244 1.24 1.73 11.85
C SER A 244 0.83 3.19 11.90
N PHE A 245 1.67 3.99 12.52
CA PHE A 245 1.62 5.43 12.51
C PHE A 245 2.99 5.97 12.13
N GLU A 246 3.01 6.96 11.24
CA GLU A 246 4.21 7.55 10.69
C GLU A 246 4.17 9.07 10.81
N LEU A 247 5.31 9.66 11.19
CA LEU A 247 5.52 11.11 11.19
C LEU A 247 6.86 11.43 10.57
N GLY A 248 6.90 12.40 9.66
CA GLY A 248 8.10 12.77 8.96
C GLY A 248 8.10 14.16 8.37
N VAL A 249 9.20 14.46 7.71
CA VAL A 249 9.41 15.71 6.99
C VAL A 249 9.97 15.39 5.61
N THR A 250 9.43 16.07 4.61
CA THR A 250 9.82 15.91 3.21
C THR A 250 10.14 17.25 2.59
N TYR A 251 11.02 17.22 1.62
CA TYR A 251 11.35 18.35 0.76
C TYR A 251 10.62 18.21 -0.56
N ARG A 252 9.88 19.25 -0.96
CA ARG A 252 9.24 19.35 -2.27
C ARG A 252 10.25 19.80 -3.29
N PHE A 253 10.42 19.03 -4.36
CA PHE A 253 11.12 19.43 -5.56
C PHE A 253 10.09 19.57 -6.69
N ALA A 254 9.99 20.72 -7.30
CA ALA A 254 9.07 20.94 -8.42
C ALA A 254 9.79 20.77 -9.74
N GLY A 255 9.13 20.16 -10.74
CA GLY A 255 9.48 20.23 -12.15
C GLY A 255 10.91 19.80 -12.50
N LEU A 256 11.21 18.52 -12.30
CA LEU A 256 12.43 17.94 -12.92
C LEU A 256 12.22 17.70 -14.40
#